data_5423450853feb38686906855010aa489
#
_entry.id   5423450853feb38686906855010aa489
#
_cell.length_a   1.000
_cell.length_b   1.000
_cell.length_c   1.000
_cell.angle_alpha   90.00
_cell.angle_beta   90.00
_cell.angle_gamma   90.00
#
_symmetry.space_group_name_H-M   'P 1'
#
loop_
_entity.id
_entity.type
_entity.pdbx_description
1 polymer ?
#
loop_
_entity_poly.entity_id
_entity_poly.type
_entity_poly.pdbx_seq_one_letter_code
_entity_poly.pdbx_strand_id
1 'polypeptide(L)'
;MINVVGRLDKIEGMFFVKFVKLFNTLRPFFAEIFLPGETDKDFEDTMKLINDISFDMSFSFIYSARPGTPAADLPDDTPLEVKKQRLSILQDRLNQNVMDISRKMVGTTQRILVTGLSKKDPGEYAGRTENNRIVNFRHENPEVVGHFIDVEIREALPNSLRGVPVGSEMF
;
A
#
# COMPACT_ATOMS: atom_id res chain seq x y z
N MET A 1 -4.10 -16.32 2.24
CA MET A 1 -5.11 -15.24 2.25
C MET A 1 -5.69 -15.22 3.66
N ILE A 2 -5.20 -14.35 4.53
CA ILE A 2 -5.73 -14.22 5.90
C ILE A 2 -6.73 -13.07 5.83
N ASN A 3 -8.03 -13.42 5.76
CA ASN A 3 -9.09 -12.47 6.01
C ASN A 3 -9.02 -12.10 7.49
N VAL A 4 -8.68 -10.87 7.79
CA VAL A 4 -8.94 -10.29 9.11
C VAL A 4 -10.42 -9.88 9.13
N VAL A 5 -11.29 -10.85 9.02
CA VAL A 5 -12.71 -10.77 9.35
C VAL A 5 -12.83 -11.50 10.68
N GLY A 6 -12.71 -10.77 11.74
CA GLY A 6 -12.91 -11.32 13.06
C GLY A 6 -13.15 -10.19 14.01
N ARG A 7 -14.34 -10.17 14.59
CA ARG A 7 -14.61 -9.57 15.87
C ARG A 7 -13.34 -9.57 16.69
N LEU A 8 -12.75 -8.40 16.89
CA LEU A 8 -11.68 -8.20 17.87
C LEU A 8 -12.31 -8.31 19.27
N ASP A 9 -12.75 -9.51 19.63
CA ASP A 9 -13.03 -9.84 21.01
C ASP A 9 -11.70 -9.83 21.73
N LYS A 10 -11.40 -8.70 22.39
CA LYS A 10 -10.46 -8.55 23.51
C LYS A 10 -9.17 -9.42 23.45
N ILE A 11 -8.48 -9.47 22.34
CA ILE A 11 -7.06 -9.80 22.34
C ILE A 11 -6.34 -8.48 22.51
N GLU A 12 -5.63 -8.35 23.62
CA GLU A 12 -4.89 -7.13 24.01
C GLU A 12 -4.27 -6.45 22.79
N GLY A 13 -4.78 -5.26 22.43
CA GLY A 13 -4.44 -4.54 21.20
C GLY A 13 -2.93 -4.35 20.94
N MET A 14 -2.11 -4.56 21.96
CA MET A 14 -0.65 -4.51 21.90
C MET A 14 -0.02 -5.72 21.21
N PHE A 15 -0.67 -6.89 21.24
CA PHE A 15 -0.17 -8.14 20.60
C PHE A 15 -0.46 -8.13 19.09
N PHE A 16 -1.62 -7.65 18.71
CA PHE A 16 -2.02 -7.50 17.30
C PHE A 16 -1.16 -6.45 16.60
N VAL A 17 -0.92 -5.29 17.23
CA VAL A 17 -0.04 -4.23 16.71
C VAL A 17 1.40 -4.72 16.52
N LYS A 18 1.94 -5.53 17.43
CA LYS A 18 3.28 -6.15 17.29
C LYS A 18 3.32 -7.19 16.17
N PHE A 19 2.27 -8.00 16.04
CA PHE A 19 2.17 -9.02 14.99
C PHE A 19 2.06 -8.37 13.59
N VAL A 20 1.25 -7.33 13.44
CA VAL A 20 1.11 -6.59 12.17
C VAL A 20 2.39 -5.83 11.82
N LYS A 21 3.12 -5.24 12.79
CA LYS A 21 4.43 -4.63 12.54
C LYS A 21 5.46 -5.61 11.96
N LEU A 22 5.45 -6.86 12.39
CA LEU A 22 6.36 -7.90 11.88
C LEU A 22 6.02 -8.30 10.43
N PHE A 23 4.75 -8.22 10.04
CA PHE A 23 4.28 -8.57 8.70
C PHE A 23 4.28 -7.41 7.69
N ASN A 24 4.52 -6.17 8.13
CA ASN A 24 4.40 -4.96 7.31
C ASN A 24 5.49 -4.82 6.23
N THR A 25 6.51 -5.66 6.27
CA THR A 25 7.61 -5.61 5.30
C THR A 25 7.24 -6.20 3.93
N LEU A 26 6.16 -6.98 3.81
CA LEU A 26 5.95 -7.81 2.61
C LEU A 26 4.50 -7.97 2.12
N ARG A 27 3.46 -7.35 2.71
CA ARG A 27 2.09 -7.57 2.23
C ARG A 27 1.22 -6.30 2.27
N PRO A 28 0.41 -6.06 1.23
CA PRO A 28 -0.58 -5.01 1.25
C PRO A 28 -1.60 -5.27 2.38
N PHE A 29 -1.95 -4.22 3.10
CA PHE A 29 -3.03 -4.23 4.08
C PHE A 29 -4.37 -4.24 3.35
N PHE A 30 -5.19 -5.24 3.64
CA PHE A 30 -6.57 -5.32 3.14
C PHE A 30 -7.50 -4.97 4.29
N ALA A 31 -8.23 -3.88 4.17
CA ALA A 31 -9.29 -3.52 5.08
C ALA A 31 -10.62 -3.57 4.35
N GLU A 32 -11.48 -4.48 4.75
CA GLU A 32 -12.90 -4.41 4.45
C GLU A 32 -13.54 -3.59 5.57
N ILE A 33 -14.02 -2.40 5.23
CA ILE A 33 -14.51 -1.42 6.18
C ILE A 33 -16.02 -1.33 6.02
N PHE A 34 -16.68 -0.93 7.12
CA PHE A 34 -18.12 -0.80 7.18
C PHE A 34 -18.86 -2.13 7.11
N LEU A 35 -18.36 -3.10 7.88
CA LEU A 35 -19.15 -4.25 8.24
C LEU A 35 -20.44 -3.79 8.94
N PRO A 36 -21.56 -4.47 8.73
CA PRO A 36 -22.80 -4.18 9.46
C PRO A 36 -22.54 -4.12 10.97
N GLY A 37 -23.01 -3.05 11.63
CA GLY A 37 -22.81 -2.82 13.06
C GLY A 37 -21.49 -2.12 13.45
N GLU A 38 -20.69 -1.67 12.49
CA GLU A 38 -19.48 -0.85 12.76
C GLU A 38 -19.87 0.53 13.28
N THR A 39 -19.41 0.87 14.49
CA THR A 39 -19.65 2.15 15.16
C THR A 39 -18.64 3.23 14.76
N ASP A 40 -18.90 4.49 15.16
CA ASP A 40 -17.93 5.57 15.01
C ASP A 40 -16.62 5.26 15.76
N LYS A 41 -16.72 4.64 16.93
CA LYS A 41 -15.56 4.25 17.70
C LYS A 41 -14.72 3.19 16.99
N ASP A 42 -15.31 2.22 16.33
CA ASP A 42 -14.59 1.18 15.57
C ASP A 42 -13.82 1.82 14.40
N PHE A 43 -14.44 2.81 13.75
CA PHE A 43 -13.76 3.60 12.71
C PHE A 43 -12.58 4.41 13.27
N GLU A 44 -12.75 5.09 14.43
CA GLU A 44 -11.67 5.81 15.09
C GLU A 44 -10.52 4.87 15.48
N ASP A 45 -10.81 3.70 16.01
CA ASP A 45 -9.81 2.69 16.37
C ASP A 45 -9.06 2.18 15.11
N THR A 46 -9.76 2.00 13.99
CA THR A 46 -9.16 1.68 12.68
C THR A 46 -8.23 2.79 12.21
N MET A 47 -8.64 4.05 12.28
CA MET A 47 -7.82 5.20 11.91
C MET A 47 -6.59 5.34 12.81
N LYS A 48 -6.74 5.06 14.11
CA LYS A 48 -5.63 5.02 15.04
C LYS A 48 -4.62 3.94 14.66
N LEU A 49 -5.07 2.73 14.34
CA LEU A 49 -4.22 1.63 13.89
C LEU A 49 -3.42 2.02 12.63
N ILE A 50 -4.08 2.64 11.64
CA ILE A 50 -3.42 3.10 10.41
C ILE A 50 -2.33 4.15 10.71
N ASN A 51 -2.60 5.07 11.64
CA ASN A 51 -1.62 6.06 12.07
C ASN A 51 -0.42 5.44 12.80
N ASP A 52 -0.67 4.51 13.71
CA ASP A 52 0.36 3.90 14.56
C ASP A 52 1.30 2.98 13.75
N ILE A 53 0.77 2.30 12.73
CA ILE A 53 1.53 1.34 11.91
C ILE A 53 2.14 1.98 10.67
N SER A 54 1.48 3.00 10.10
CA SER A 54 1.89 3.65 8.84
C SER A 54 2.03 2.64 7.68
N PHE A 55 0.94 1.95 7.35
CA PHE A 55 0.92 0.98 6.26
C PHE A 55 1.40 1.58 4.94
N ASP A 56 2.22 0.83 4.22
CA ASP A 56 2.80 1.25 2.94
C ASP A 56 1.83 1.06 1.78
N MET A 57 1.17 -0.10 1.71
CA MET A 57 0.20 -0.40 0.66
C MET A 57 -1.05 -1.00 1.29
N SER A 58 -2.22 -0.51 0.87
CA SER A 58 -3.48 -1.03 1.36
C SER A 58 -4.55 -1.00 0.28
N PHE A 59 -5.52 -1.89 0.43
CA PHE A 59 -6.75 -1.90 -0.34
C PHE A 59 -7.92 -1.79 0.64
N SER A 60 -8.79 -0.84 0.39
CA SER A 60 -9.96 -0.57 1.23
C SER A 60 -11.20 -0.35 0.38
N PHE A 61 -12.30 -0.95 0.77
CA PHE A 61 -13.59 -0.84 0.08
C PHE A 61 -14.74 -1.01 1.06
N ILE A 62 -15.90 -0.47 0.69
CA ILE A 62 -17.13 -0.67 1.46
C ILE A 62 -17.54 -2.14 1.37
N TYR A 63 -17.88 -2.73 2.51
CA TYR A 63 -18.42 -4.08 2.56
C TYR A 63 -19.63 -4.24 1.63
N SER A 64 -19.64 -5.33 0.88
CA SER A 64 -20.75 -5.76 0.03
C SER A 64 -21.27 -7.10 0.53
N ALA A 65 -22.54 -7.14 0.95
CA ALA A 65 -23.16 -8.34 1.45
C ALA A 65 -23.12 -9.47 0.41
N ARG A 66 -22.65 -10.64 0.81
CA ARG A 66 -22.62 -11.84 -0.02
C ARG A 66 -23.61 -12.87 0.53
N PRO A 67 -24.59 -13.34 -0.28
CA PRO A 67 -25.55 -14.35 0.17
C PRO A 67 -24.84 -15.56 0.79
N GLY A 68 -25.38 -16.05 1.91
CA GLY A 68 -24.85 -17.21 2.61
C GLY A 68 -23.65 -16.94 3.53
N THR A 69 -23.32 -15.67 3.77
CA THR A 69 -22.30 -15.30 4.77
C THR A 69 -22.96 -14.77 6.05
N PRO A 70 -22.44 -15.08 7.25
CA PRO A 70 -23.02 -14.57 8.51
C PRO A 70 -23.13 -13.03 8.56
N ALA A 71 -22.22 -12.31 7.91
CA ALA A 71 -22.23 -10.86 7.87
C ALA A 71 -23.37 -10.29 7.01
N ALA A 72 -23.89 -11.06 6.05
CA ALA A 72 -25.04 -10.64 5.23
C ALA A 72 -26.35 -10.59 6.00
N ASP A 73 -26.44 -11.33 7.12
CA ASP A 73 -27.63 -11.41 7.97
C ASP A 73 -27.63 -10.36 9.09
N LEU A 74 -26.54 -9.58 9.21
CA LEU A 74 -26.43 -8.52 10.21
C LEU A 74 -27.19 -7.26 9.75
N PRO A 75 -27.88 -6.53 10.65
CA PRO A 75 -28.50 -5.27 10.32
C PRO A 75 -27.44 -4.23 9.93
N ASP A 76 -27.67 -3.57 8.83
CA ASP A 76 -26.76 -2.54 8.28
C ASP A 76 -27.46 -1.18 8.31
N ASP A 77 -27.39 -0.52 9.46
CA ASP A 77 -28.09 0.75 9.74
C ASP A 77 -27.25 1.98 9.34
N THR A 78 -26.01 1.80 8.89
CA THR A 78 -25.14 2.93 8.53
C THR A 78 -25.46 3.43 7.13
N PRO A 79 -25.84 4.71 6.94
CA PRO A 79 -26.11 5.27 5.64
C PRO A 79 -24.94 5.16 4.67
N LEU A 80 -25.21 4.89 3.39
CA LEU A 80 -24.16 4.73 2.37
C LEU A 80 -23.25 5.96 2.26
N GLU A 81 -23.80 7.16 2.44
CA GLU A 81 -23.01 8.40 2.37
C GLU A 81 -22.00 8.51 3.53
N VAL A 82 -22.36 8.05 4.71
CA VAL A 82 -21.43 7.96 5.86
C VAL A 82 -20.31 6.97 5.55
N LYS A 83 -20.64 5.81 4.99
CA LYS A 83 -19.65 4.80 4.56
C LYS A 83 -18.67 5.36 3.53
N LYS A 84 -19.17 6.08 2.51
CA LYS A 84 -18.35 6.72 1.49
C LYS A 84 -17.43 7.78 2.08
N GLN A 85 -17.95 8.61 2.99
CA GLN A 85 -17.15 9.65 3.65
C GLN A 85 -16.02 9.05 4.47
N ARG A 86 -16.31 8.04 5.30
CA ARG A 86 -15.30 7.34 6.09
C ARG A 86 -14.26 6.65 5.21
N LEU A 87 -14.68 6.00 4.10
CA LEU A 87 -13.77 5.39 3.13
C LEU A 87 -12.82 6.43 2.52
N SER A 88 -13.33 7.61 2.15
CA SER A 88 -12.50 8.71 1.62
C SER A 88 -11.46 9.15 2.64
N ILE A 89 -11.86 9.41 3.90
CA ILE A 89 -10.94 9.80 4.97
C ILE A 89 -9.82 8.77 5.16
N LEU A 90 -10.18 7.51 5.17
CA LEU A 90 -9.23 6.41 5.33
C LEU A 90 -8.27 6.31 4.14
N GLN A 91 -8.78 6.38 2.91
CA GLN A 91 -7.96 6.33 1.71
C GLN A 91 -7.00 7.52 1.60
N ASP A 92 -7.44 8.71 1.97
CA ASP A 92 -6.59 9.90 2.02
C ASP A 92 -5.42 9.72 3.00
N ARG A 93 -5.70 9.16 4.18
CA ARG A 93 -4.65 8.87 5.16
C ARG A 93 -3.66 7.82 4.67
N LEU A 94 -4.14 6.76 4.04
CA LEU A 94 -3.29 5.71 3.45
C LEU A 94 -2.42 6.26 2.32
N ASN A 95 -2.98 7.11 1.45
CA ASN A 95 -2.23 7.77 0.39
C ASN A 95 -1.13 8.69 0.93
N GLN A 96 -1.39 9.39 2.04
CA GLN A 96 -0.36 10.18 2.74
C GLN A 96 0.80 9.29 3.22
N ASN A 97 0.51 8.15 3.83
CA ASN A 97 1.54 7.20 4.27
C ASN A 97 2.41 6.73 3.09
N VAL A 98 1.79 6.35 1.96
CA VAL A 98 2.49 5.93 0.74
C VAL A 98 3.43 7.03 0.24
N MET A 99 2.95 8.28 0.21
CA MET A 99 3.75 9.43 -0.23
C MET A 99 4.90 9.73 0.72
N ASP A 100 4.68 9.64 2.03
CA ASP A 100 5.72 9.89 3.04
C ASP A 100 6.83 8.83 2.98
N ILE A 101 6.46 7.56 2.75
CA ILE A 101 7.44 6.48 2.55
C ILE A 101 8.20 6.71 1.24
N SER A 102 7.51 7.07 0.14
CA SER A 102 8.14 7.37 -1.15
C SER A 102 9.13 8.53 -1.06
N ARG A 103 8.77 9.61 -0.34
CA ARG A 103 9.67 10.75 -0.12
C ARG A 103 10.92 10.39 0.66
N LYS A 104 10.81 9.50 1.66
CA LYS A 104 11.96 9.00 2.44
C LYS A 104 12.93 8.17 1.61
N MET A 105 12.50 7.64 0.47
CA MET A 105 13.37 6.90 -0.46
C MET A 105 14.22 7.84 -1.34
N VAL A 106 13.86 9.12 -1.47
CA VAL A 106 14.66 10.09 -2.25
C VAL A 106 16.04 10.25 -1.62
N GLY A 107 17.08 10.18 -2.45
CA GLY A 107 18.48 10.20 -2.03
C GLY A 107 19.02 8.84 -1.60
N THR A 108 18.22 7.78 -1.60
CA THR A 108 18.67 6.42 -1.31
C THR A 108 18.91 5.62 -2.59
N THR A 109 19.83 4.66 -2.55
CA THR A 109 20.02 3.69 -3.62
C THR A 109 19.09 2.50 -3.38
N GLN A 110 18.30 2.15 -4.40
CA GLN A 110 17.37 1.03 -4.37
C GLN A 110 17.75 0.00 -5.42
N ARG A 111 17.79 -1.27 -5.02
CA ARG A 111 17.91 -2.38 -5.97
C ARG A 111 16.54 -2.66 -6.59
N ILE A 112 16.45 -2.60 -7.91
CA ILE A 112 15.21 -2.77 -8.64
C ILE A 112 15.31 -3.91 -9.65
N LEU A 113 14.23 -4.64 -9.87
CA LEU A 113 14.06 -5.56 -10.99
C LEU A 113 13.48 -4.78 -12.17
N VAL A 114 14.22 -4.71 -13.27
CA VAL A 114 13.74 -4.04 -14.50
C VAL A 114 12.70 -4.90 -15.18
N THR A 115 11.50 -4.35 -15.38
CA THR A 115 10.34 -5.08 -15.92
C THR A 115 10.04 -4.79 -17.39
N GLY A 116 10.62 -3.73 -17.95
CA GLY A 116 10.42 -3.34 -19.34
C GLY A 116 10.47 -1.84 -19.54
N LEU A 117 9.94 -1.38 -20.68
CA LEU A 117 9.79 0.04 -20.97
C LEU A 117 8.71 0.69 -20.09
N SER A 118 8.90 1.95 -19.77
CA SER A 118 7.90 2.76 -19.07
C SER A 118 6.63 2.90 -19.93
N LYS A 119 5.47 2.76 -19.30
CA LYS A 119 4.18 2.93 -20.01
C LYS A 119 3.89 4.37 -20.42
N LYS A 120 4.54 5.34 -19.76
CA LYS A 120 4.29 6.78 -19.99
C LYS A 120 5.33 7.43 -20.89
N ASP A 121 6.57 6.96 -20.85
CA ASP A 121 7.67 7.50 -21.64
C ASP A 121 8.45 6.33 -22.27
N PRO A 122 8.37 6.16 -23.60
CA PRO A 122 9.09 5.08 -24.31
C PRO A 122 10.62 5.26 -24.27
N GLY A 123 11.13 6.41 -23.86
CA GLY A 123 12.55 6.67 -23.65
C GLY A 123 13.06 6.27 -22.26
N GLU A 124 12.18 5.76 -21.40
CA GLU A 124 12.52 5.32 -20.05
C GLU A 124 12.19 3.84 -19.85
N TYR A 125 12.95 3.19 -18.99
CA TYR A 125 12.64 1.86 -18.46
C TYR A 125 11.88 1.99 -17.13
N ALA A 126 11.15 0.93 -16.79
CA ALA A 126 10.48 0.78 -15.50
C ALA A 126 11.00 -0.47 -14.80
N GLY A 127 11.27 -0.33 -13.51
CA GLY A 127 11.61 -1.44 -12.63
C GLY A 127 10.77 -1.39 -11.35
N ARG A 128 10.91 -2.43 -10.52
CA ARG A 128 10.23 -2.51 -9.23
C ARG A 128 11.24 -2.66 -8.10
N THR A 129 11.06 -1.85 -7.08
CA THR A 129 11.79 -1.96 -5.81
C THR A 129 11.32 -3.18 -5.02
N GLU A 130 12.04 -3.53 -3.96
CA GLU A 130 11.68 -4.60 -3.04
C GLU A 130 10.29 -4.39 -2.41
N ASN A 131 9.93 -3.15 -2.09
CA ASN A 131 8.60 -2.78 -1.60
C ASN A 131 7.59 -2.48 -2.73
N ASN A 132 7.84 -3.03 -3.92
CA ASN A 132 6.96 -3.04 -5.09
C ASN A 132 6.62 -1.67 -5.70
N ARG A 133 7.42 -0.63 -5.46
CA ARG A 133 7.26 0.66 -6.14
C ARG A 133 7.81 0.64 -7.54
N ILE A 134 7.13 1.35 -8.44
CA ILE A 134 7.62 1.54 -9.81
C ILE A 134 8.68 2.65 -9.77
N VAL A 135 9.86 2.36 -10.34
CA VAL A 135 10.92 3.34 -10.59
C VAL A 135 11.11 3.49 -12.09
N ASN A 136 10.97 4.71 -12.59
CA ASN A 136 11.28 5.05 -13.98
C ASN A 136 12.70 5.64 -14.04
N PHE A 137 13.47 5.22 -15.03
CA PHE A 137 14.87 5.62 -15.22
C PHE A 137 15.26 5.48 -16.68
N ARG A 138 16.32 6.19 -17.10
CA ARG A 138 16.91 6.06 -18.43
C ARG A 138 18.07 5.08 -18.40
N HIS A 139 18.20 4.27 -19.45
CA HIS A 139 19.30 3.33 -19.63
C HIS A 139 19.55 3.11 -21.11
N GLU A 140 20.84 2.97 -21.51
CA GLU A 140 21.22 2.83 -22.92
C GLU A 140 21.15 1.38 -23.41
N ASN A 141 21.42 0.40 -22.54
CA ASN A 141 21.41 -1.00 -22.90
C ASN A 141 20.01 -1.61 -22.73
N PRO A 142 19.35 -2.12 -23.82
CA PRO A 142 18.06 -2.75 -23.74
C PRO A 142 18.08 -4.12 -23.04
N GLU A 143 19.23 -4.77 -22.93
CA GLU A 143 19.37 -6.06 -22.24
C GLU A 143 19.20 -5.95 -20.72
N VAL A 144 19.06 -4.74 -20.18
CA VAL A 144 18.79 -4.51 -18.75
C VAL A 144 17.45 -5.12 -18.28
N VAL A 145 16.53 -5.35 -19.20
CA VAL A 145 15.20 -5.93 -18.88
C VAL A 145 15.36 -7.35 -18.33
N GLY A 146 14.71 -7.62 -17.20
CA GLY A 146 14.81 -8.89 -16.48
C GLY A 146 15.98 -8.98 -15.50
N HIS A 147 16.83 -7.98 -15.44
CA HIS A 147 17.97 -7.91 -14.53
C HIS A 147 17.72 -6.99 -13.34
N PHE A 148 18.50 -7.20 -12.28
CA PHE A 148 18.55 -6.30 -11.14
C PHE A 148 19.61 -5.24 -11.37
N ILE A 149 19.25 -3.98 -11.10
CA ILE A 149 20.18 -2.85 -11.13
C ILE A 149 20.00 -2.00 -9.87
N ASP A 150 21.01 -1.27 -9.51
CA ASP A 150 20.98 -0.29 -8.43
C ASP A 150 20.66 1.10 -9.00
N VAL A 151 19.64 1.77 -8.43
CA VAL A 151 19.16 3.07 -8.89
C VAL A 151 19.08 4.02 -7.70
N GLU A 152 19.72 5.18 -7.81
CA GLU A 152 19.55 6.25 -6.86
C GLU A 152 18.23 6.98 -7.13
N ILE A 153 17.36 7.02 -6.14
CA ILE A 153 16.05 7.68 -6.25
C ILE A 153 16.23 9.18 -6.15
N ARG A 154 15.78 9.92 -7.16
CA ARG A 154 15.89 11.37 -7.26
C ARG A 154 14.57 12.09 -6.99
N GLU A 155 13.45 11.45 -7.28
CA GLU A 155 12.14 12.08 -7.19
C GLU A 155 11.06 11.09 -6.79
N ALA A 156 10.14 11.52 -5.91
CA ALA A 156 8.93 10.80 -5.56
C ALA A 156 7.73 11.46 -6.25
N LEU A 157 7.07 10.72 -7.11
CA LEU A 157 5.84 11.08 -7.81
C LEU A 157 4.63 10.39 -7.15
N PRO A 158 3.39 10.81 -7.41
CA PRO A 158 2.21 10.22 -6.77
C PRO A 158 2.10 8.69 -6.89
N ASN A 159 2.49 8.11 -8.02
CA ASN A 159 2.33 6.68 -8.31
C ASN A 159 3.64 5.98 -8.72
N SER A 160 4.77 6.66 -8.66
CA SER A 160 6.07 6.12 -9.07
C SER A 160 7.21 6.93 -8.47
N LEU A 161 8.40 6.38 -8.59
CA LEU A 161 9.66 7.06 -8.31
C LEU A 161 10.38 7.33 -9.63
N ARG A 162 11.30 8.28 -9.63
CA ARG A 162 12.26 8.48 -10.72
C ARG A 162 13.67 8.42 -10.15
N GLY A 163 14.58 7.79 -10.87
CA GLY A 163 15.93 7.61 -10.41
C GLY A 163 16.95 7.57 -11.54
N VAL A 164 18.21 7.46 -11.14
CA VAL A 164 19.37 7.36 -12.03
C VAL A 164 20.13 6.09 -11.68
N PRO A 165 20.46 5.22 -12.66
CA PRO A 165 21.29 4.04 -12.42
C PRO A 165 22.62 4.41 -11.77
N VAL A 166 23.06 3.62 -10.79
CA VAL A 166 24.33 3.76 -10.10
C VAL A 166 25.29 2.74 -10.68
N GLY A 167 26.46 3.17 -11.16
CA GLY A 167 27.51 2.24 -11.62
C GLY A 167 27.33 1.70 -13.04
N SER A 168 26.61 2.41 -13.92
CA SER A 168 26.42 2.02 -15.33
C SER A 168 27.64 2.22 -16.24
N GLU A 169 28.87 2.18 -15.69
CA GLU A 169 30.11 2.24 -16.50
C GLU A 169 30.77 0.87 -16.75
N MET A 170 30.09 -0.25 -16.47
CA MET A 170 30.68 -1.56 -16.78
C MET A 170 29.62 -2.58 -17.19
N PHE A 171 29.25 -2.56 -18.48
CA PHE A 171 28.96 -3.80 -19.24
C PHE A 171 29.17 -3.49 -20.72
#